data_634df25f6d14dd8f71dc314640e121d5
#
_entry.id   634df25f6d14dd8f71dc314640e121d5
#
_cell.length_a   1.000
_cell.length_b   1.000
_cell.length_c   1.000
_cell.angle_alpha   90.00
_cell.angle_beta   90.00
_cell.angle_gamma   90.00
#
_symmetry.space_group_name_H-M   'P 1'
#
loop_
_entity.id
_entity.type
_entity.pdbx_description
1 polymer ?
#
loop_
_entity_poly.entity_id
_entity_poly.type
_entity_poly.pdbx_seq_one_letter_code
_entity_poly.pdbx_strand_id
1 'polypeptide(L)'
;LLKKVRYIDLSIDNYIFPVSLLNSNVSDPTETLDFFKSLYGDQNTIQVDRMMSSALKALLEDSEDHSVFDMQEIFNTNDDTFRQELIKRLSKDIYAADEINFLKNTRFNQSVSDPILNRLDPFKNTRQKKLMFGLPNKFDCVKDIRKWMDEGYIILFNLKGLSKFDIKVICGYLTTQYYLTSLARPDFSMLHLLFIDEAHDVQMPIFPKIGAKSRKGGLGLFLITQFIEQFDPDYLKQLMGNINTFISFKQKETAAMTLQRNIPSQDVSKNDLMNLPTFVGYLSTEEKGKEQSILIKVKPPYRYTEGRLVDHKNITEVQENLNKNRRFAHKLMARDF
;
A
#
# COMPACT_ATOMS: atom_id res chain seq x y z
N LEU A 1 -9.15 23.08 8.10
CA LEU A 1 -8.18 21.98 7.91
C LEU A 1 -8.54 20.77 8.76
N LEU A 2 -8.75 20.91 10.08
CA LEU A 2 -8.99 19.79 11.02
C LEU A 2 -10.24 18.95 10.67
N LYS A 3 -11.28 19.52 10.08
CA LYS A 3 -12.47 18.77 9.63
C LYS A 3 -12.17 17.76 8.54
N LYS A 4 -11.05 17.92 7.82
CA LYS A 4 -10.61 17.03 6.74
C LYS A 4 -9.53 16.02 7.18
N VAL A 5 -9.14 16.02 8.44
CA VAL A 5 -8.21 15.02 8.98
C VAL A 5 -8.96 13.74 9.34
N ARG A 6 -8.42 12.60 8.96
CA ARG A 6 -8.86 11.26 9.34
C ARG A 6 -7.69 10.54 9.98
N TYR A 7 -7.88 10.05 11.17
CA TYR A 7 -6.90 9.23 11.87
C TYR A 7 -7.44 7.80 12.00
N ILE A 8 -6.70 6.88 11.44
CA ILE A 8 -7.04 5.46 11.38
C ILE A 8 -5.99 4.73 12.20
N ASP A 9 -6.38 4.22 13.35
CA ASP A 9 -5.50 3.53 14.28
C ASP A 9 -5.76 2.03 14.23
N LEU A 10 -4.86 1.30 13.62
CA LEU A 10 -4.93 -0.15 13.46
C LEU A 10 -4.27 -0.89 14.63
N SER A 11 -3.67 -0.17 15.59
CA SER A 11 -3.02 -0.76 16.76
C SER A 11 -3.99 -1.14 17.88
N ILE A 12 -5.26 -0.78 17.76
CA ILE A 12 -6.26 -0.95 18.81
C ILE A 12 -7.08 -2.22 18.53
N ASP A 13 -6.98 -3.23 19.40
CA ASP A 13 -7.62 -4.54 19.25
C ASP A 13 -9.15 -4.50 19.06
N ASN A 14 -9.80 -3.45 19.54
CA ASN A 14 -11.26 -3.29 19.48
C ASN A 14 -11.75 -2.57 18.21
N TYR A 15 -10.85 -2.23 17.29
CA TYR A 15 -11.20 -1.58 16.02
C TYR A 15 -10.84 -2.46 14.85
N ILE A 16 -11.77 -2.59 13.91
CA ILE A 16 -11.54 -3.25 12.63
C ILE A 16 -11.58 -2.18 11.55
N PHE A 17 -10.59 -2.25 10.68
CA PHE A 17 -10.54 -1.48 9.45
C PHE A 17 -10.64 -2.46 8.29
N PRO A 18 -11.86 -2.74 7.80
CA PRO A 18 -12.05 -3.67 6.71
C PRO A 18 -11.32 -3.21 5.46
N VAL A 19 -10.61 -4.14 4.86
CA VAL A 19 -9.82 -3.94 3.64
C VAL A 19 -10.20 -5.02 2.66
N SER A 20 -10.85 -4.65 1.58
CA SER A 20 -11.20 -5.59 0.51
C SER A 20 -10.03 -5.72 -0.45
N LEU A 21 -9.27 -6.80 -0.35
CA LEU A 21 -8.14 -7.08 -1.25
C LEU A 21 -8.58 -7.43 -2.68
N LEU A 22 -9.88 -7.76 -2.87
CA LEU A 22 -10.48 -8.12 -4.15
C LEU A 22 -11.56 -7.10 -4.54
N ASN A 23 -11.19 -5.84 -4.64
CA ASN A 23 -12.12 -4.78 -5.03
C ASN A 23 -12.27 -4.72 -6.55
N SER A 24 -13.35 -5.26 -7.09
CA SER A 24 -13.65 -5.31 -8.53
C SER A 24 -13.75 -3.93 -9.18
N ASN A 25 -14.10 -2.89 -8.43
CA ASN A 25 -14.27 -1.54 -8.99
C ASN A 25 -12.95 -0.81 -9.27
N VAL A 26 -11.83 -1.27 -8.68
CA VAL A 26 -10.53 -0.61 -8.74
C VAL A 26 -9.39 -1.58 -9.02
N SER A 27 -9.63 -2.89 -8.88
CA SER A 27 -8.56 -3.90 -9.02
C SER A 27 -8.38 -4.32 -10.47
N ASP A 28 -7.23 -3.97 -11.04
CA ASP A 28 -6.69 -4.70 -12.18
C ASP A 28 -6.22 -6.07 -11.68
N PRO A 29 -6.66 -7.20 -12.27
CA PRO A 29 -6.21 -8.54 -11.88
C PRO A 29 -4.68 -8.67 -11.85
N THR A 30 -4.00 -8.01 -12.77
CA THR A 30 -2.53 -8.00 -12.86
C THR A 30 -1.89 -7.30 -11.68
N GLU A 31 -2.36 -6.12 -11.32
CA GLU A 31 -1.84 -5.36 -10.17
C GLU A 31 -2.15 -6.07 -8.84
N THR A 32 -3.32 -6.69 -8.74
CA THR A 32 -3.68 -7.51 -7.57
C THR A 32 -2.76 -8.74 -7.46
N LEU A 33 -2.47 -9.41 -8.55
CA LEU A 33 -1.52 -10.54 -8.56
C LEU A 33 -0.10 -10.08 -8.20
N ASP A 34 0.39 -8.98 -8.77
CA ASP A 34 1.69 -8.41 -8.46
C ASP A 34 1.80 -8.03 -6.98
N PHE A 35 0.72 -7.50 -6.40
CA PHE A 35 0.63 -7.26 -4.97
C PHE A 35 0.82 -8.55 -4.17
N PHE A 36 0.06 -9.61 -4.47
CA PHE A 36 0.20 -10.90 -3.77
C PHE A 36 1.60 -11.50 -3.95
N LYS A 37 2.17 -11.46 -5.15
CA LYS A 37 3.56 -11.90 -5.40
C LYS A 37 4.56 -11.16 -4.51
N SER A 38 4.40 -9.86 -4.36
CA SER A 38 5.30 -9.04 -3.56
C SER A 38 5.30 -9.38 -2.07
N LEU A 39 4.23 -9.99 -1.57
CA LEU A 39 4.16 -10.40 -0.17
C LEU A 39 5.07 -11.60 0.13
N TYR A 40 5.31 -12.46 -0.84
CA TYR A 40 5.98 -13.75 -0.66
C TYR A 40 7.34 -13.86 -1.36
N GLY A 41 7.74 -12.84 -2.12
CA GLY A 41 9.02 -12.82 -2.86
C GLY A 41 9.11 -13.95 -3.89
N ASP A 42 10.34 -14.40 -4.18
CA ASP A 42 10.63 -15.44 -5.20
C ASP A 42 10.25 -16.87 -4.75
N GLN A 43 9.53 -17.02 -3.66
CA GLN A 43 9.08 -18.35 -3.20
C GLN A 43 7.95 -18.94 -4.06
N ASN A 44 7.44 -18.18 -5.03
CA ASN A 44 6.40 -18.63 -5.90
C ASN A 44 6.99 -19.44 -7.09
N THR A 45 6.42 -20.63 -7.33
CA THR A 45 6.64 -21.31 -8.61
C THR A 45 5.73 -20.71 -9.68
N ILE A 46 6.13 -20.82 -10.96
CA ILE A 46 5.30 -20.38 -12.11
C ILE A 46 3.90 -21.00 -12.05
N GLN A 47 3.79 -22.24 -11.57
CA GLN A 47 2.50 -22.92 -11.40
C GLN A 47 1.61 -22.25 -10.35
N VAL A 48 2.16 -21.92 -9.17
CA VAL A 48 1.41 -21.23 -8.11
C VAL A 48 0.91 -19.86 -8.60
N ASP A 49 1.77 -19.10 -9.27
CA ASP A 49 1.40 -17.80 -9.82
C ASP A 49 0.27 -17.90 -10.85
N ARG A 50 0.35 -18.88 -11.74
CA ARG A 50 -0.70 -19.14 -12.75
C ARG A 50 -2.02 -19.51 -12.09
N MET A 51 -1.99 -20.37 -11.08
CA MET A 51 -3.19 -20.82 -10.36
C MET A 51 -3.85 -19.68 -9.58
N MET A 52 -3.04 -18.90 -8.87
CA MET A 52 -3.54 -17.71 -8.15
C MET A 52 -4.12 -16.68 -9.11
N SER A 53 -3.46 -16.43 -10.25
CA SER A 53 -3.96 -15.51 -11.27
C SER A 53 -5.32 -15.92 -11.81
N SER A 54 -5.49 -17.22 -12.14
CA SER A 54 -6.76 -17.73 -12.67
C SER A 54 -7.87 -17.68 -11.62
N ALA A 55 -7.55 -17.98 -10.35
CA ALA A 55 -8.52 -17.87 -9.26
C ALA A 55 -8.94 -16.42 -8.99
N LEU A 56 -7.97 -15.48 -8.98
CA LEU A 56 -8.25 -14.05 -8.84
C LEU A 56 -9.16 -13.53 -9.94
N LYS A 57 -8.87 -13.89 -11.20
CA LYS A 57 -9.72 -13.50 -12.33
C LYS A 57 -11.14 -14.02 -12.18
N ALA A 58 -11.29 -15.32 -11.84
CA ALA A 58 -12.61 -15.91 -11.64
C ALA A 58 -13.43 -15.19 -10.56
N LEU A 59 -12.79 -14.76 -9.45
CA LEU A 59 -13.46 -14.01 -8.40
C LEU A 59 -13.78 -12.56 -8.79
N LEU A 60 -12.92 -11.92 -9.59
CA LEU A 60 -13.13 -10.54 -10.03
C LEU A 60 -14.14 -10.41 -11.16
N GLU A 61 -14.33 -11.47 -11.97
CA GLU A 61 -15.36 -11.52 -13.03
C GLU A 61 -16.75 -11.92 -12.50
N ASP A 62 -16.83 -12.46 -11.27
CA ASP A 62 -18.14 -12.78 -10.68
C ASP A 62 -18.92 -11.51 -10.33
N SER A 63 -20.24 -11.62 -10.46
CA SER A 63 -21.18 -10.53 -10.11
C SER A 63 -21.31 -10.29 -8.60
N GLU A 64 -20.82 -11.20 -7.77
CA GLU A 64 -20.85 -11.10 -6.32
C GLU A 64 -19.55 -10.52 -5.77
N ASP A 65 -19.64 -9.82 -4.65
CA ASP A 65 -18.46 -9.33 -3.92
C ASP A 65 -17.75 -10.48 -3.20
N HIS A 66 -16.45 -10.61 -3.44
CA HIS A 66 -15.61 -11.63 -2.86
C HIS A 66 -14.59 -11.08 -1.86
N SER A 67 -14.22 -11.91 -0.90
CA SER A 67 -13.09 -11.71 -0.01
C SER A 67 -11.88 -12.55 -0.43
N VAL A 68 -10.71 -12.25 0.13
CA VAL A 68 -9.52 -13.08 -0.09
C VAL A 68 -9.72 -14.54 0.38
N PHE A 69 -10.69 -14.79 1.26
CA PHE A 69 -10.99 -16.14 1.76
C PHE A 69 -11.77 -16.99 0.76
N ASP A 70 -12.51 -16.37 -0.16
CA ASP A 70 -13.22 -17.11 -1.22
C ASP A 70 -12.22 -17.78 -2.18
N MET A 71 -10.99 -17.24 -2.28
CA MET A 71 -9.91 -17.93 -2.98
C MET A 71 -9.56 -19.27 -2.30
N GLN A 72 -9.67 -19.38 -0.97
CA GLN A 72 -9.44 -20.65 -0.28
C GLN A 72 -10.50 -21.69 -0.62
N GLU A 73 -11.74 -21.26 -0.84
CA GLU A 73 -12.81 -22.17 -1.23
C GLU A 73 -12.62 -22.70 -2.66
N ILE A 74 -12.01 -21.90 -3.56
CA ILE A 74 -11.61 -22.40 -4.89
C ILE A 74 -10.60 -23.55 -4.77
N PHE A 75 -9.65 -23.47 -3.85
CA PHE A 75 -8.60 -24.47 -3.64
C PHE A 75 -8.96 -25.54 -2.60
N ASN A 76 -10.20 -25.57 -2.10
CA ASN A 76 -10.67 -26.62 -1.22
C ASN A 76 -10.71 -27.97 -1.96
N THR A 77 -9.93 -28.96 -1.48
CA THR A 77 -9.83 -30.28 -2.10
C THR A 77 -10.93 -31.25 -1.66
N ASN A 78 -11.62 -30.94 -0.55
CA ASN A 78 -12.62 -31.81 0.05
C ASN A 78 -14.05 -31.41 -0.34
N ASP A 79 -14.24 -30.16 -0.78
CA ASP A 79 -15.54 -29.62 -1.15
C ASP A 79 -15.40 -28.76 -2.42
N ASP A 80 -16.24 -28.98 -3.40
CA ASP A 80 -16.28 -28.23 -4.64
C ASP A 80 -17.56 -27.39 -4.82
N THR A 81 -18.40 -27.33 -3.79
CA THR A 81 -19.68 -26.60 -3.83
C THR A 81 -19.50 -25.17 -4.26
N PHE A 82 -18.55 -24.45 -3.67
CA PHE A 82 -18.27 -23.07 -4.03
C PHE A 82 -17.83 -22.93 -5.51
N ARG A 83 -16.97 -23.83 -6.01
CA ARG A 83 -16.53 -23.81 -7.42
C ARG A 83 -17.71 -24.03 -8.38
N GLN A 84 -18.64 -24.95 -8.04
CA GLN A 84 -19.80 -25.22 -8.86
C GLN A 84 -20.77 -24.02 -8.91
N GLU A 85 -20.96 -23.34 -7.78
CA GLU A 85 -21.77 -22.12 -7.72
C GLU A 85 -21.11 -20.98 -8.51
N LEU A 86 -19.81 -20.78 -8.37
CA LEU A 86 -19.04 -19.78 -9.12
C LEU A 86 -19.14 -20.04 -10.62
N ILE A 87 -18.96 -21.28 -11.07
CA ILE A 87 -19.12 -21.68 -12.49
C ILE A 87 -20.53 -21.34 -12.98
N LYS A 88 -21.56 -21.63 -12.18
CA LYS A 88 -22.96 -21.35 -12.55
C LYS A 88 -23.20 -19.83 -12.71
N ARG A 89 -22.60 -18.99 -11.85
CA ARG A 89 -22.71 -17.54 -11.98
C ARG A 89 -21.93 -17.03 -13.19
N LEU A 90 -20.68 -17.42 -13.36
CA LEU A 90 -19.83 -17.05 -14.50
C LEU A 90 -20.39 -17.51 -15.85
N SER A 91 -21.16 -18.62 -15.88
CA SER A 91 -21.77 -19.13 -17.13
C SER A 91 -22.80 -18.19 -17.75
N LYS A 92 -23.17 -17.11 -17.05
CA LYS A 92 -24.02 -16.05 -17.58
C LYS A 92 -23.23 -15.01 -18.37
N ASP A 93 -21.90 -14.99 -18.23
CA ASP A 93 -21.02 -14.08 -18.94
C ASP A 93 -20.26 -14.84 -20.04
N ILE A 94 -20.40 -14.38 -21.28
CA ILE A 94 -19.73 -14.95 -22.46
C ILE A 94 -18.21 -14.73 -22.44
N TYR A 95 -17.73 -13.77 -21.67
CA TYR A 95 -16.30 -13.44 -21.56
C TYR A 95 -15.55 -14.28 -20.52
N ALA A 96 -16.24 -14.95 -19.62
CA ALA A 96 -15.65 -15.75 -18.55
C ALA A 96 -15.28 -17.20 -18.95
N ALA A 97 -15.14 -17.47 -20.24
CA ALA A 97 -14.88 -18.83 -20.75
C ALA A 97 -13.58 -19.45 -20.21
N ASP A 98 -12.51 -18.66 -20.09
CA ASP A 98 -11.20 -19.11 -19.59
C ASP A 98 -11.27 -19.45 -18.10
N GLU A 99 -11.94 -18.64 -17.31
CA GLU A 99 -12.18 -18.82 -15.88
C GLU A 99 -13.01 -20.06 -15.61
N ILE A 100 -14.07 -20.27 -16.39
CA ILE A 100 -14.93 -21.47 -16.33
C ILE A 100 -14.09 -22.72 -16.69
N ASN A 101 -13.27 -22.64 -17.74
CA ASN A 101 -12.39 -23.73 -18.15
C ASN A 101 -11.38 -24.07 -17.06
N PHE A 102 -10.78 -23.05 -16.43
CA PHE A 102 -9.90 -23.23 -15.29
C PHE A 102 -10.59 -23.96 -14.14
N LEU A 103 -11.78 -23.51 -13.73
CA LEU A 103 -12.52 -24.06 -12.59
C LEU A 103 -12.99 -25.51 -12.85
N LYS A 104 -13.37 -25.85 -14.11
CA LYS A 104 -13.85 -27.19 -14.49
C LYS A 104 -12.74 -28.21 -14.70
N ASN A 105 -11.64 -27.79 -15.34
CA ASN A 105 -10.65 -28.72 -15.86
C ASN A 105 -9.36 -28.78 -15.01
N THR A 106 -9.22 -27.91 -14.03
CA THR A 106 -8.08 -27.99 -13.12
C THR A 106 -8.28 -29.11 -12.11
N ARG A 107 -7.24 -29.94 -11.96
CA ARG A 107 -7.22 -30.97 -10.92
C ARG A 107 -6.75 -30.33 -9.61
N PHE A 108 -7.72 -29.95 -8.78
CA PHE A 108 -7.45 -29.45 -7.44
C PHE A 108 -7.07 -30.60 -6.50
N ASN A 109 -5.79 -30.72 -6.20
CA ASN A 109 -5.24 -31.69 -5.26
C ASN A 109 -4.32 -30.99 -4.25
N GLN A 110 -3.93 -31.68 -3.18
CA GLN A 110 -3.12 -31.09 -2.12
C GLN A 110 -1.81 -30.47 -2.63
N SER A 111 -1.11 -31.13 -3.57
CA SER A 111 0.16 -30.60 -4.09
C SER A 111 0.02 -29.24 -4.80
N VAL A 112 -1.15 -28.95 -5.36
CA VAL A 112 -1.48 -27.67 -6.02
C VAL A 112 -2.07 -26.67 -5.01
N SER A 113 -2.96 -27.14 -4.14
CA SER A 113 -3.73 -26.29 -3.25
C SER A 113 -2.94 -25.83 -2.01
N ASP A 114 -2.18 -26.72 -1.37
CA ASP A 114 -1.46 -26.42 -0.13
C ASP A 114 -0.49 -25.21 -0.26
N PRO A 115 0.31 -25.06 -1.33
CA PRO A 115 1.16 -23.90 -1.47
C PRO A 115 0.39 -22.57 -1.50
N ILE A 116 -0.82 -22.56 -2.05
CA ILE A 116 -1.69 -21.38 -2.14
C ILE A 116 -2.38 -21.12 -0.79
N LEU A 117 -2.95 -22.16 -0.19
CA LEU A 117 -3.61 -22.08 1.10
C LEU A 117 -2.66 -21.58 2.19
N ASN A 118 -1.41 -22.07 2.21
CA ASN A 118 -0.38 -21.61 3.15
C ASN A 118 -0.07 -20.11 3.00
N ARG A 119 -0.23 -19.54 1.79
CA ARG A 119 -0.05 -18.11 1.56
C ARG A 119 -1.25 -17.28 2.02
N LEU A 120 -2.41 -17.87 2.08
CA LEU A 120 -3.63 -17.21 2.55
C LEU A 120 -3.81 -17.30 4.06
N ASP A 121 -3.17 -18.27 4.72
CA ASP A 121 -3.26 -18.45 6.17
C ASP A 121 -2.87 -17.22 7.01
N PRO A 122 -1.83 -16.44 6.67
CA PRO A 122 -1.50 -15.24 7.42
C PRO A 122 -2.63 -14.21 7.52
N PHE A 123 -3.57 -14.21 6.57
CA PHE A 123 -4.73 -13.29 6.57
C PHE A 123 -5.84 -13.72 7.54
N LYS A 124 -5.83 -14.95 8.05
CA LYS A 124 -6.91 -15.50 8.90
C LYS A 124 -6.45 -16.02 10.27
N ASN A 125 -5.17 -15.90 10.60
CA ASN A 125 -4.60 -16.50 11.81
C ASN A 125 -5.07 -15.84 13.13
N THR A 126 -5.79 -14.71 13.07
CA THR A 126 -6.43 -14.08 14.22
C THR A 126 -7.86 -13.67 13.85
N ARG A 127 -8.73 -13.56 14.91
CA ARG A 127 -10.09 -13.05 14.72
C ARG A 127 -10.12 -11.66 14.07
N GLN A 128 -9.23 -10.78 14.50
CA GLN A 128 -9.12 -9.42 13.96
C GLN A 128 -8.81 -9.43 12.47
N LYS A 129 -7.86 -10.27 12.04
CA LYS A 129 -7.50 -10.39 10.61
C LYS A 129 -8.63 -11.00 9.78
N LYS A 130 -9.33 -12.00 10.30
CA LYS A 130 -10.53 -12.54 9.63
C LYS A 130 -11.56 -11.46 9.35
N LEU A 131 -11.80 -10.57 10.32
CA LEU A 131 -12.72 -9.46 10.15
C LEU A 131 -12.17 -8.35 9.24
N MET A 132 -10.85 -8.11 9.27
CA MET A 132 -10.22 -7.10 8.43
C MET A 132 -10.26 -7.48 6.94
N PHE A 133 -9.93 -8.73 6.61
CA PHE A 133 -9.74 -9.16 5.22
C PHE A 133 -10.89 -10.01 4.66
N GLY A 134 -11.81 -10.47 5.51
CA GLY A 134 -12.89 -11.37 5.11
C GLY A 134 -14.24 -10.69 4.92
N LEU A 135 -14.34 -9.38 5.15
CA LEU A 135 -15.60 -8.68 4.95
C LEU A 135 -15.82 -8.33 3.46
N PRO A 136 -17.08 -8.40 2.99
CA PRO A 136 -17.43 -8.01 1.64
C PRO A 136 -17.04 -6.57 1.31
N ASN A 137 -16.87 -6.27 0.04
CA ASN A 137 -16.44 -4.99 -0.51
C ASN A 137 -17.27 -3.80 -0.03
N LYS A 138 -18.58 -3.98 0.21
CA LYS A 138 -19.46 -2.94 0.77
C LYS A 138 -18.99 -2.33 2.09
N PHE A 139 -18.14 -3.04 2.83
CA PHE A 139 -17.56 -2.59 4.11
C PHE A 139 -16.16 -2.01 3.96
N ASP A 140 -15.60 -1.99 2.75
CA ASP A 140 -14.26 -1.47 2.50
C ASP A 140 -14.14 -0.02 2.97
N CYS A 141 -13.22 0.23 3.91
CA CYS A 141 -12.99 1.55 4.49
C CYS A 141 -12.24 2.49 3.54
N VAL A 142 -11.65 1.98 2.48
CA VAL A 142 -10.89 2.77 1.51
C VAL A 142 -11.63 3.08 0.21
N LYS A 143 -12.89 2.71 0.11
CA LYS A 143 -13.76 3.02 -1.05
C LYS A 143 -13.86 4.51 -1.37
N ASP A 144 -13.60 5.37 -0.39
CA ASP A 144 -13.67 6.82 -0.52
C ASP A 144 -12.32 7.47 -0.92
N ILE A 145 -11.30 6.69 -1.31
CA ILE A 145 -9.97 7.23 -1.67
C ILE A 145 -10.08 8.34 -2.72
N ARG A 146 -10.90 8.17 -3.75
CA ARG A 146 -11.14 9.18 -4.78
C ARG A 146 -11.59 10.51 -4.16
N LYS A 147 -12.58 10.45 -3.27
CA LYS A 147 -13.08 11.61 -2.55
C LYS A 147 -12.00 12.24 -1.65
N TRP A 148 -11.20 11.43 -0.99
CA TRP A 148 -10.10 11.93 -0.16
C TRP A 148 -9.08 12.71 -0.98
N MET A 149 -8.73 12.21 -2.16
CA MET A 149 -7.79 12.87 -3.06
C MET A 149 -8.39 14.19 -3.62
N ASP A 150 -9.63 14.15 -4.11
CA ASP A 150 -10.26 15.28 -4.79
C ASP A 150 -10.67 16.41 -3.82
N GLU A 151 -11.02 16.09 -2.59
CA GLU A 151 -11.41 17.05 -1.57
C GLU A 151 -10.28 17.49 -0.63
N GLY A 152 -9.07 16.97 -0.80
CA GLY A 152 -7.89 17.34 -0.02
C GLY A 152 -7.96 16.91 1.43
N TYR A 153 -8.35 15.66 1.69
CA TYR A 153 -8.28 15.07 3.03
C TYR A 153 -6.84 14.74 3.42
N ILE A 154 -6.57 14.82 4.71
CA ILE A 154 -5.33 14.34 5.34
C ILE A 154 -5.65 13.05 6.07
N ILE A 155 -5.10 11.95 5.60
CA ILE A 155 -5.33 10.62 6.17
C ILE A 155 -4.07 10.17 6.90
N LEU A 156 -4.21 9.84 8.17
CA LEU A 156 -3.11 9.37 9.02
C LEU A 156 -3.39 7.92 9.42
N PHE A 157 -2.55 7.00 8.97
CA PHE A 157 -2.61 5.60 9.37
C PHE A 157 -1.57 5.33 10.46
N ASN A 158 -2.02 4.85 11.62
CA ASN A 158 -1.15 4.35 12.67
C ASN A 158 -1.08 2.82 12.58
N LEU A 159 0.08 2.31 12.20
CA LEU A 159 0.36 0.88 12.03
C LEU A 159 1.18 0.30 13.18
N LYS A 160 1.37 1.05 14.27
CA LYS A 160 2.17 0.63 15.42
C LYS A 160 1.59 -0.66 16.02
N GLY A 161 2.46 -1.61 16.30
CA GLY A 161 2.07 -2.88 16.93
C GLY A 161 1.62 -3.97 15.96
N LEU A 162 1.45 -3.67 14.68
CA LEU A 162 1.21 -4.67 13.66
C LEU A 162 2.48 -5.46 13.31
N SER A 163 2.32 -6.69 12.83
CA SER A 163 3.44 -7.46 12.30
C SER A 163 4.00 -6.83 11.02
N LYS A 164 5.27 -7.10 10.70
CA LYS A 164 5.87 -6.63 9.42
C LYS A 164 5.07 -7.10 8.21
N PHE A 165 4.53 -8.31 8.24
CA PHE A 165 3.66 -8.83 7.20
C PHE A 165 2.39 -7.98 7.05
N ASP A 166 1.69 -7.69 8.14
CA ASP A 166 0.46 -6.90 8.12
C ASP A 166 0.70 -5.47 7.63
N ILE A 167 1.80 -4.85 8.08
CA ILE A 167 2.22 -3.52 7.60
C ILE A 167 2.43 -3.57 6.08
N LYS A 168 3.15 -4.57 5.58
CA LYS A 168 3.40 -4.74 4.15
C LYS A 168 2.10 -4.93 3.37
N VAL A 169 1.18 -5.76 3.86
CA VAL A 169 -0.15 -5.97 3.24
C VAL A 169 -0.93 -4.66 3.17
N ILE A 170 -1.06 -3.96 4.29
CA ILE A 170 -1.89 -2.75 4.37
C ILE A 170 -1.28 -1.61 3.55
N CYS A 171 0.01 -1.33 3.70
CA CYS A 171 0.69 -0.29 2.93
C CYS A 171 0.66 -0.59 1.43
N GLY A 172 0.93 -1.83 1.04
CA GLY A 172 0.90 -2.25 -0.35
C GLY A 172 -0.49 -2.09 -0.97
N TYR A 173 -1.51 -2.58 -0.27
CA TYR A 173 -2.89 -2.43 -0.72
C TYR A 173 -3.29 -0.95 -0.84
N LEU A 174 -3.12 -0.16 0.22
CA LEU A 174 -3.46 1.26 0.21
C LEU A 174 -2.75 2.02 -0.93
N THR A 175 -1.45 1.78 -1.07
CA THR A 175 -0.65 2.43 -2.12
C THR A 175 -1.13 2.04 -3.51
N THR A 176 -1.48 0.77 -3.72
CA THR A 176 -2.05 0.29 -4.98
C THR A 176 -3.39 0.96 -5.27
N GLN A 177 -4.28 1.07 -4.27
CA GLN A 177 -5.57 1.74 -4.43
C GLN A 177 -5.43 3.25 -4.75
N TYR A 178 -4.50 3.94 -4.10
CA TYR A 178 -4.19 5.35 -4.43
C TYR A 178 -3.65 5.49 -5.86
N TYR A 179 -2.77 4.58 -6.27
CA TYR A 179 -2.22 4.57 -7.62
C TYR A 179 -3.30 4.35 -8.68
N LEU A 180 -4.09 3.29 -8.57
CA LEU A 180 -5.17 2.97 -9.51
C LEU A 180 -6.21 4.10 -9.57
N THR A 181 -6.59 4.63 -8.41
CA THR A 181 -7.48 5.79 -8.34
C THR A 181 -6.88 7.00 -9.05
N SER A 182 -5.57 7.23 -8.92
CA SER A 182 -4.90 8.36 -9.61
C SER A 182 -4.94 8.21 -11.13
N LEU A 183 -4.78 6.99 -11.64
CA LEU A 183 -4.87 6.73 -13.08
C LEU A 183 -6.26 6.97 -13.66
N ALA A 184 -7.31 6.76 -12.85
CA ALA A 184 -8.70 6.98 -13.23
C ALA A 184 -9.15 8.45 -13.10
N ARG A 185 -8.29 9.37 -12.63
CA ARG A 185 -8.59 10.80 -12.56
C ARG A 185 -8.35 11.43 -13.94
N PRO A 186 -9.36 12.02 -14.59
CA PRO A 186 -9.22 12.57 -15.93
C PRO A 186 -8.28 13.79 -15.96
N ASP A 187 -8.43 14.69 -14.98
CA ASP A 187 -7.57 15.84 -14.76
C ASP A 187 -7.27 15.96 -13.27
N PHE A 188 -6.04 16.26 -12.92
CA PHE A 188 -5.77 16.50 -11.53
C PHE A 188 -6.06 17.97 -11.20
N SER A 189 -6.99 18.21 -10.29
CA SER A 189 -7.26 19.53 -9.75
C SER A 189 -6.49 19.77 -8.44
N MET A 190 -6.12 18.72 -7.74
CA MET A 190 -5.41 18.77 -6.45
C MET A 190 -4.35 17.68 -6.36
N LEU A 191 -3.12 18.10 -6.05
CA LEU A 191 -2.04 17.18 -5.73
C LEU A 191 -2.32 16.47 -4.40
N HIS A 192 -2.27 15.14 -4.41
CA HIS A 192 -2.31 14.32 -3.21
C HIS A 192 -0.95 13.69 -2.98
N LEU A 193 -0.39 13.85 -1.78
CA LEU A 193 0.93 13.32 -1.43
C LEU A 193 0.78 12.10 -0.52
N LEU A 194 1.40 11.01 -0.92
CA LEU A 194 1.47 9.78 -0.15
C LEU A 194 2.83 9.70 0.54
N PHE A 195 2.84 9.80 1.87
CA PHE A 195 4.05 9.69 2.69
C PHE A 195 4.15 8.29 3.28
N ILE A 196 5.27 7.62 3.09
CA ILE A 196 5.56 6.31 3.65
C ILE A 196 6.83 6.43 4.48
N ASP A 197 6.67 6.35 5.79
CA ASP A 197 7.77 6.31 6.73
C ASP A 197 8.32 4.89 6.85
N GLU A 198 9.65 4.76 7.08
CA GLU A 198 10.39 3.50 7.09
C GLU A 198 10.12 2.65 5.82
N ALA A 199 10.17 3.30 4.65
CA ALA A 199 9.81 2.71 3.38
C ALA A 199 10.59 1.44 3.02
N HIS A 200 11.78 1.25 3.61
CA HIS A 200 12.59 0.05 3.44
C HIS A 200 11.92 -1.23 4.01
N ASP A 201 11.02 -1.11 4.99
CA ASP A 201 10.27 -2.24 5.52
C ASP A 201 9.12 -2.68 4.59
N VAL A 202 8.69 -1.81 3.69
CA VAL A 202 7.50 -2.06 2.83
C VAL A 202 7.88 -2.55 1.43
N GLN A 203 8.82 -1.93 0.75
CA GLN A 203 9.37 -2.31 -0.58
C GLN A 203 8.36 -2.89 -1.56
N MET A 204 7.36 -2.09 -1.96
CA MET A 204 6.29 -2.56 -2.84
C MET A 204 6.63 -2.33 -4.33
N PRO A 205 6.35 -3.29 -5.23
CA PRO A 205 6.57 -3.14 -6.68
C PRO A 205 5.84 -1.95 -7.30
N ILE A 206 4.81 -1.46 -6.64
CA ILE A 206 4.02 -0.30 -7.08
C ILE A 206 4.77 1.03 -6.93
N PHE A 207 5.76 1.16 -6.02
CA PHE A 207 6.43 2.44 -5.77
C PHE A 207 7.16 2.99 -7.01
N PRO A 208 7.99 2.19 -7.72
CA PRO A 208 8.57 2.65 -8.98
C PRO A 208 7.52 3.03 -10.03
N LYS A 209 6.40 2.30 -10.10
CA LYS A 209 5.30 2.59 -11.04
C LYS A 209 4.64 3.94 -10.74
N ILE A 210 4.44 4.29 -9.46
CA ILE A 210 3.89 5.58 -9.04
C ILE A 210 4.80 6.71 -9.51
N GLY A 211 6.11 6.64 -9.23
CA GLY A 211 7.07 7.64 -9.68
C GLY A 211 7.00 7.91 -11.19
N ALA A 212 6.86 6.84 -11.99
CA ALA A 212 6.84 6.92 -13.44
C ALA A 212 5.51 7.45 -14.03
N LYS A 213 4.36 7.10 -13.46
CA LYS A 213 3.06 7.20 -14.16
C LYS A 213 1.99 8.04 -13.44
N SER A 214 2.07 8.26 -12.13
CA SER A 214 0.97 8.86 -11.36
C SER A 214 0.88 10.40 -11.43
N ARG A 215 1.90 11.04 -12.00
CA ARG A 215 1.99 12.52 -12.08
C ARG A 215 0.75 13.14 -12.72
N LYS A 216 0.24 12.58 -13.82
CA LYS A 216 -0.94 13.09 -14.52
C LYS A 216 -2.20 13.02 -13.66
N GLY A 217 -2.32 11.98 -12.83
CA GLY A 217 -3.43 11.81 -11.89
C GLY A 217 -3.27 12.60 -10.59
N GLY A 218 -2.22 13.42 -10.46
CA GLY A 218 -1.99 14.26 -9.27
C GLY A 218 -1.65 13.46 -8.01
N LEU A 219 -0.98 12.33 -8.12
CA LEU A 219 -0.44 11.58 -6.98
C LEU A 219 1.09 11.74 -6.92
N GLY A 220 1.60 12.21 -5.80
CA GLY A 220 3.03 12.25 -5.48
C GLY A 220 3.39 11.23 -4.40
N LEU A 221 4.54 10.57 -4.55
CA LEU A 221 5.06 9.62 -3.58
C LEU A 221 6.25 10.22 -2.84
N PHE A 222 6.22 10.15 -1.52
CA PHE A 222 7.28 10.59 -0.62
C PHE A 222 7.74 9.42 0.24
N LEU A 223 8.92 8.90 -0.03
CA LEU A 223 9.49 7.76 0.71
C LEU A 223 10.51 8.28 1.71
N ILE A 224 10.35 7.89 2.97
CA ILE A 224 11.23 8.27 4.07
C ILE A 224 11.92 7.00 4.58
N THR A 225 13.23 7.07 4.75
CA THR A 225 14.02 5.96 5.29
C THR A 225 15.22 6.49 6.07
N GLN A 226 15.61 5.76 7.11
CA GLN A 226 16.84 6.02 7.86
C GLN A 226 18.00 5.20 7.29
N PHE A 227 17.71 4.08 6.64
CA PHE A 227 18.71 3.09 6.24
C PHE A 227 18.50 2.68 4.79
N ILE A 228 19.14 3.39 3.87
CA ILE A 228 19.04 3.10 2.43
C ILE A 228 19.60 1.70 2.08
N GLU A 229 20.53 1.20 2.88
CA GLU A 229 21.16 -0.11 2.71
C GLU A 229 20.23 -1.28 3.04
N GLN A 230 19.07 -1.03 3.64
CA GLN A 230 18.08 -2.05 3.93
C GLN A 230 17.13 -2.31 2.76
N PHE A 231 17.20 -1.50 1.71
CA PHE A 231 16.51 -1.85 0.47
C PHE A 231 17.23 -2.98 -0.27
N ASP A 232 16.45 -3.85 -0.89
CA ASP A 232 16.98 -4.78 -1.88
C ASP A 232 17.74 -4.00 -2.98
N PRO A 233 18.96 -4.39 -3.39
CA PRO A 233 19.77 -3.61 -4.32
C PRO A 233 19.12 -3.41 -5.70
N ASP A 234 18.45 -4.44 -6.26
CA ASP A 234 17.81 -4.35 -7.56
C ASP A 234 16.53 -3.51 -7.48
N TYR A 235 15.79 -3.65 -6.38
CA TYR A 235 14.64 -2.81 -6.10
C TYR A 235 15.04 -1.34 -5.93
N LEU A 236 16.10 -1.07 -5.16
CA LEU A 236 16.61 0.29 -4.97
C LEU A 236 17.00 0.93 -6.31
N LYS A 237 17.67 0.20 -7.18
CA LYS A 237 18.04 0.68 -8.52
C LYS A 237 16.81 1.08 -9.34
N GLN A 238 15.76 0.25 -9.33
CA GLN A 238 14.50 0.58 -10.02
C GLN A 238 13.82 1.80 -9.41
N LEU A 239 13.82 1.92 -8.09
CA LEU A 239 13.23 3.03 -7.37
C LEU A 239 13.95 4.33 -7.68
N MET A 240 15.29 4.34 -7.59
CA MET A 240 16.14 5.51 -7.84
C MET A 240 16.02 6.03 -9.27
N GLY A 241 15.82 5.14 -10.25
CA GLY A 241 15.59 5.52 -11.65
C GLY A 241 14.28 6.29 -11.91
N ASN A 242 13.37 6.32 -10.93
CA ASN A 242 12.06 6.99 -11.05
C ASN A 242 11.86 8.14 -10.05
N ILE A 243 12.85 8.40 -9.20
CA ILE A 243 12.82 9.49 -8.21
C ILE A 243 13.73 10.62 -8.69
N ASN A 244 13.15 11.80 -8.88
CA ASN A 244 13.87 12.98 -9.38
C ASN A 244 14.27 13.96 -8.28
N THR A 245 13.76 13.77 -7.05
CA THR A 245 14.04 14.67 -5.93
C THR A 245 14.48 13.87 -4.71
N PHE A 246 15.63 14.24 -4.19
CA PHE A 246 16.23 13.62 -3.00
C PHE A 246 16.47 14.66 -1.92
N ILE A 247 16.15 14.31 -0.70
CA ILE A 247 16.53 15.07 0.48
C ILE A 247 17.38 14.16 1.35
N SER A 248 18.68 14.49 1.50
CA SER A 248 19.59 13.71 2.32
C SER A 248 20.15 14.55 3.46
N PHE A 249 20.00 14.07 4.67
CA PHE A 249 20.71 14.57 5.85
C PHE A 249 22.03 13.82 6.02
N LYS A 250 22.71 14.04 7.15
CA LYS A 250 23.98 13.38 7.48
C LYS A 250 23.88 11.86 7.34
N GLN A 251 24.84 11.29 6.64
CA GLN A 251 24.88 9.86 6.34
C GLN A 251 26.15 9.20 6.86
N LYS A 252 26.09 7.87 7.04
CA LYS A 252 27.29 7.04 7.22
C LYS A 252 27.92 6.75 5.85
N GLU A 253 29.18 6.27 5.86
CA GLU A 253 29.99 6.10 4.65
C GLU A 253 29.28 5.28 3.54
N THR A 254 28.74 4.10 3.87
CA THR A 254 28.10 3.22 2.90
C THR A 254 26.89 3.88 2.24
N ALA A 255 26.00 4.49 3.06
CA ALA A 255 24.84 5.24 2.56
C ALA A 255 25.25 6.45 1.72
N ALA A 256 26.26 7.19 2.16
CA ALA A 256 26.79 8.34 1.42
C ALA A 256 27.35 7.94 0.04
N MET A 257 28.04 6.80 -0.06
CA MET A 257 28.51 6.25 -1.34
C MET A 257 27.35 5.85 -2.26
N THR A 258 26.33 5.20 -1.72
CA THR A 258 25.16 4.80 -2.48
C THR A 258 24.41 6.02 -3.00
N LEU A 259 24.19 7.03 -2.16
CA LEU A 259 23.53 8.27 -2.53
C LEU A 259 24.32 9.07 -3.58
N GLN A 260 25.65 9.23 -3.40
CA GLN A 260 26.49 9.93 -4.37
C GLN A 260 26.37 9.36 -5.79
N ARG A 261 26.19 8.05 -5.93
CA ARG A 261 26.03 7.39 -7.24
C ARG A 261 24.66 7.60 -7.88
N ASN A 262 23.66 7.92 -7.08
CA ASN A 262 22.26 7.96 -7.51
C ASN A 262 21.63 9.36 -7.43
N ILE A 263 22.30 10.32 -6.76
CA ILE A 263 21.84 11.72 -6.72
C ILE A 263 22.12 12.35 -8.10
N PRO A 264 21.14 13.08 -8.67
CA PRO A 264 21.27 13.67 -9.99
C PRO A 264 22.46 14.62 -10.15
N SER A 265 22.90 15.30 -9.10
CA SER A 265 23.98 16.28 -9.17
C SER A 265 25.33 15.68 -8.78
N GLN A 266 26.34 15.89 -9.62
CA GLN A 266 27.73 15.51 -9.34
C GLN A 266 28.44 16.43 -8.32
N ASP A 267 27.81 17.54 -7.91
CA ASP A 267 28.39 18.53 -7.02
C ASP A 267 28.39 18.10 -5.54
N VAL A 268 27.73 17.01 -5.20
CA VAL A 268 27.63 16.49 -3.82
C VAL A 268 28.49 15.25 -3.66
N SER A 269 29.58 15.38 -2.93
CA SER A 269 30.46 14.25 -2.62
C SER A 269 29.98 13.44 -1.41
N LYS A 270 30.51 12.20 -1.26
CA LYS A 270 30.24 11.40 -0.06
C LYS A 270 30.72 12.13 1.22
N ASN A 271 31.82 12.86 1.12
CA ASN A 271 32.39 13.58 2.27
C ASN A 271 31.47 14.73 2.71
N ASP A 272 30.80 15.40 1.76
CA ASP A 272 29.80 16.42 2.08
C ASP A 272 28.64 15.81 2.85
N LEU A 273 28.09 14.65 2.39
CA LEU A 273 27.00 13.95 3.06
C LEU A 273 27.38 13.43 4.46
N MET A 274 28.63 13.02 4.65
CA MET A 274 29.11 12.50 5.93
C MET A 274 29.32 13.60 6.98
N ASN A 275 29.62 14.82 6.54
CA ASN A 275 30.01 15.94 7.42
C ASN A 275 28.91 16.98 7.63
N LEU A 276 27.67 16.70 7.18
CA LEU A 276 26.54 17.61 7.38
C LEU A 276 26.28 17.88 8.87
N PRO A 277 26.06 19.15 9.27
CA PRO A 277 25.59 19.48 10.59
C PRO A 277 24.16 18.99 10.85
N THR A 278 23.76 18.93 12.11
CA THR A 278 22.38 18.64 12.50
C THR A 278 21.41 19.63 11.88
N PHE A 279 20.28 19.16 11.37
CA PHE A 279 19.23 19.95 10.68
C PHE A 279 19.69 20.60 9.36
N VAL A 280 20.82 20.19 8.81
CA VAL A 280 21.27 20.60 7.48
C VAL A 280 21.24 19.38 6.57
N GLY A 281 20.75 19.56 5.34
CA GLY A 281 20.66 18.52 4.34
C GLY A 281 20.89 19.06 2.93
N TYR A 282 21.07 18.16 1.98
CA TYR A 282 21.05 18.47 0.56
C TYR A 282 19.68 18.11 -0.01
N LEU A 283 19.11 19.08 -0.73
CA LEU A 283 17.99 18.87 -1.65
C LEU A 283 18.57 18.78 -3.06
N SER A 284 18.51 17.61 -3.67
CA SER A 284 18.94 17.38 -5.05
C SER A 284 17.71 17.09 -5.91
N THR A 285 17.55 17.81 -7.01
CA THR A 285 16.40 17.68 -7.91
C THR A 285 16.80 18.01 -9.33
N GLU A 286 16.02 17.51 -10.28
CA GLU A 286 16.11 17.91 -11.68
C GLU A 286 14.97 18.87 -12.01
N GLU A 287 15.30 20.08 -12.45
CA GLU A 287 14.35 21.06 -12.92
C GLU A 287 14.68 21.47 -14.37
N LYS A 288 13.72 21.28 -15.29
CA LYS A 288 13.85 21.64 -16.72
C LYS A 288 15.10 21.05 -17.38
N GLY A 289 15.46 19.81 -17.05
CA GLY A 289 16.64 19.13 -17.57
C GLY A 289 17.96 19.60 -16.97
N LYS A 290 17.93 20.39 -15.89
CA LYS A 290 19.11 20.78 -15.14
C LYS A 290 19.06 20.16 -13.76
N GLU A 291 20.09 19.40 -13.46
CA GLU A 291 20.32 18.85 -12.13
C GLU A 291 20.84 19.96 -11.19
N GLN A 292 20.25 20.05 -10.01
CA GLN A 292 20.63 21.04 -9.00
C GLN A 292 20.69 20.41 -7.62
N SER A 293 21.70 20.77 -6.86
CA SER A 293 21.80 20.43 -5.44
C SER A 293 21.91 21.68 -4.60
N ILE A 294 21.02 21.81 -3.63
CA ILE A 294 20.89 22.98 -2.76
C ILE A 294 21.07 22.53 -1.31
N LEU A 295 21.95 23.23 -0.59
CA LEU A 295 22.06 23.04 0.85
C LEU A 295 20.85 23.64 1.54
N ILE A 296 20.11 22.83 2.29
CA ILE A 296 18.91 23.27 3.01
C ILE A 296 19.13 23.19 4.52
N LYS A 297 18.56 24.13 5.24
CA LYS A 297 18.51 24.10 6.69
C LYS A 297 17.07 23.95 7.16
N VAL A 298 16.80 22.86 7.87
CA VAL A 298 15.47 22.55 8.41
C VAL A 298 15.35 23.16 9.80
N LYS A 299 14.22 23.81 10.08
CA LYS A 299 13.92 24.29 11.42
C LYS A 299 13.65 23.09 12.34
N PRO A 300 14.20 23.07 13.57
CA PRO A 300 13.85 22.05 14.55
C PRO A 300 12.33 22.04 14.79
N PRO A 301 11.75 20.88 15.16
CA PRO A 301 10.33 20.83 15.53
C PRO A 301 10.02 21.82 16.66
N TYR A 302 8.91 22.49 16.60
CA TYR A 302 8.51 23.56 17.52
C TYR A 302 8.62 23.21 19.01
N ARG A 303 8.42 21.96 19.38
CA ARG A 303 8.55 21.51 20.76
C ARG A 303 9.97 21.57 21.34
N TYR A 304 10.98 21.77 20.50
CA TYR A 304 12.38 21.91 20.94
C TYR A 304 12.87 23.35 20.95
N THR A 305 12.16 24.28 20.32
CA THR A 305 12.60 25.68 20.22
C THR A 305 12.11 26.59 21.32
N GLU A 306 10.97 26.31 21.96
CA GLU A 306 10.37 27.27 22.87
C GLU A 306 9.81 26.68 24.18
N GLY A 307 9.90 25.37 24.41
CA GLY A 307 9.33 24.74 25.60
C GLY A 307 7.79 24.89 25.72
N ARG A 308 7.13 25.46 24.73
CA ARG A 308 5.68 25.61 24.66
C ARG A 308 5.08 24.48 23.85
N LEU A 309 4.22 23.72 24.51
CA LEU A 309 3.31 22.81 23.84
C LEU A 309 2.45 23.61 22.85
N VAL A 310 2.23 23.01 21.67
CA VAL A 310 1.19 23.41 20.71
C VAL A 310 -0.07 23.80 21.46
N ASP A 311 -0.68 24.93 21.09
CA ASP A 311 -1.88 25.47 21.66
C ASP A 311 -2.88 24.36 22.05
N HIS A 312 -3.15 24.24 23.35
CA HIS A 312 -4.02 23.18 23.93
C HIS A 312 -5.38 23.07 23.24
N LYS A 313 -5.89 24.20 22.73
CA LYS A 313 -7.15 24.26 22.01
C LYS A 313 -7.14 23.47 20.70
N ASN A 314 -6.03 23.54 19.97
CA ASN A 314 -5.86 22.78 18.73
C ASN A 314 -5.64 21.28 18.98
N ILE A 315 -4.98 20.92 20.08
CA ILE A 315 -4.80 19.51 20.47
C ILE A 315 -6.15 18.88 20.82
N THR A 316 -6.99 19.57 21.59
CA THR A 316 -8.31 19.08 21.98
C THR A 316 -9.20 18.86 20.75
N GLU A 317 -9.22 19.81 19.81
CA GLU A 317 -9.99 19.67 18.56
C GLU A 317 -9.49 18.53 17.66
N VAL A 318 -8.18 18.34 17.57
CA VAL A 318 -7.57 17.18 16.89
C VAL A 318 -7.99 15.89 17.59
N GLN A 319 -7.87 15.81 18.92
CA GLN A 319 -8.26 14.63 19.69
C GLN A 319 -9.76 14.30 19.57
N GLU A 320 -10.63 15.33 19.56
CA GLU A 320 -12.06 15.12 19.34
C GLU A 320 -12.36 14.58 17.93
N ASN A 321 -11.67 15.09 16.92
CA ASN A 321 -11.79 14.57 15.55
C ASN A 321 -11.23 13.14 15.41
N LEU A 322 -10.12 12.84 16.08
CA LEU A 322 -9.56 11.49 16.16
C LEU A 322 -10.56 10.53 16.83
N ASN A 323 -11.19 10.97 17.92
CA ASN A 323 -12.20 10.19 18.64
C ASN A 323 -13.49 9.97 17.81
N LYS A 324 -13.90 10.95 16.99
CA LYS A 324 -15.03 10.76 16.06
C LYS A 324 -14.72 9.72 15.00
N ASN A 325 -13.49 9.71 14.49
CA ASN A 325 -13.04 8.73 13.51
C ASN A 325 -12.91 7.31 14.11
N ARG A 326 -12.46 7.20 15.36
CA ARG A 326 -12.52 5.95 16.14
C ARG A 326 -13.94 5.42 16.26
N ARG A 327 -14.91 6.27 16.56
CA ARG A 327 -16.33 5.88 16.66
C ARG A 327 -16.94 5.43 15.32
N PHE A 328 -16.40 5.90 14.20
CA PHE A 328 -16.84 5.45 12.89
C PHE A 328 -16.45 3.99 12.63
N ALA A 329 -15.21 3.61 12.93
CA ALA A 329 -14.77 2.23 12.88
C ALA A 329 -15.59 1.34 13.83
N HIS A 330 -15.88 1.83 15.04
CA HIS A 330 -16.73 1.12 16.03
C HIS A 330 -18.15 0.86 15.55
N LYS A 331 -18.75 1.80 14.81
CA LYS A 331 -20.12 1.64 14.27
C LYS A 331 -20.19 0.59 13.17
N LEU A 332 -19.13 0.41 12.40
CA LEU A 332 -19.04 -0.68 11.42
C LEU A 332 -18.99 -2.06 12.08
N MET A 333 -18.33 -2.15 13.26
CA MET A 333 -18.26 -3.40 14.03
C MET A 333 -19.57 -3.79 14.73
N ALA A 334 -20.39 -2.80 15.09
CA ALA A 334 -21.59 -3.04 15.90
C ALA A 334 -22.83 -3.42 15.07
N ARG A 335 -22.72 -3.41 13.75
CA ARG A 335 -23.92 -3.52 12.91
C ARG A 335 -24.30 -4.91 12.43
N ASP A 336 -23.43 -5.91 12.39
CA ASP A 336 -23.76 -7.20 11.80
C ASP A 336 -22.89 -8.39 12.25
N PHE A 337 -22.78 -8.62 13.56
CA PHE A 337 -22.28 -9.91 14.06
C PHE A 337 -23.11 -10.41 15.24
#